data_b4d180d040fe7a6ac7572a098f346f85
#
_entry.id   b4d180d040fe7a6ac7572a098f346f85
#
_cell.length_a   1.000
_cell.length_b   1.000
_cell.length_c   1.000
_cell.angle_alpha   90.00
_cell.angle_beta   90.00
_cell.angle_gamma   90.00
#
_symmetry.space_group_name_H-M   'P 1'
#
loop_
_entity.id
_entity.type
_entity.pdbx_description
1 polymer ?
#
loop_
_entity_poly.entity_id
_entity_poly.type
_entity_poly.pdbx_seq_one_letter_code
_entity_poly.pdbx_strand_id
1 'polypeptide(L)' 'MKTVYIPAGATYNYETLATDNVIVHGHLHVTNGLKAKHISGRGFITAGEVSADIVDVTELECGTVICRRLLAQRVSV' A
#
# COMPACT_ATOMS: atom_id res chain seq x y z
N MET A 1 -7.66 8.62 14.06
CA MET A 1 -7.05 7.65 13.17
C MET A 1 -7.71 7.65 11.81
N LYS A 2 -6.92 7.78 10.77
CA LYS A 2 -7.45 7.71 9.41
C LYS A 2 -7.25 6.32 8.85
N THR A 3 -8.28 5.79 8.23
CA THR A 3 -8.22 4.50 7.56
C THR A 3 -8.74 4.65 6.15
N VAL A 4 -7.95 4.18 5.19
CA VAL A 4 -8.36 4.13 3.79
C VAL A 4 -8.69 2.68 3.47
N TYR A 5 -9.88 2.47 2.95
CA TYR A 5 -10.35 1.14 2.60
C TYR A 5 -10.64 1.07 1.10
N ILE A 6 -10.03 0.08 0.45
CA ILE A 6 -10.22 -0.15 -0.98
C ILE A 6 -10.85 -1.52 -1.14
N PRO A 7 -12.14 -1.59 -1.50
CA PRO A 7 -12.84 -2.86 -1.61
C PRO A 7 -12.36 -3.67 -2.81
N ALA A 8 -12.61 -4.96 -2.77
CA ALA A 8 -12.28 -5.85 -3.87
C ALA A 8 -12.96 -5.40 -5.16
N GLY A 9 -12.21 -5.42 -6.26
CA GLY A 9 -12.72 -4.98 -7.55
C GLY A 9 -12.63 -3.48 -7.80
N ALA A 10 -12.23 -2.69 -6.80
CA ALA A 10 -12.09 -1.26 -6.95
C ALA A 10 -10.63 -0.90 -7.23
N THR A 11 -10.42 0.19 -7.96
CA THR A 11 -9.10 0.75 -8.21
C THR A 11 -9.12 2.21 -7.79
N TYR A 12 -8.24 2.58 -6.88
CA TYR A 12 -8.11 3.95 -6.41
C TYR A 12 -6.76 4.51 -6.82
N ASN A 13 -6.76 5.74 -7.32
CA ASN A 13 -5.55 6.41 -7.76
C ASN A 13 -5.31 7.66 -6.93
N TYR A 14 -4.08 7.81 -6.44
CA TYR A 14 -3.66 8.98 -5.69
C TYR A 14 -2.30 9.43 -6.20
N GLU A 15 -2.01 10.73 -6.08
CA GLU A 15 -0.65 11.20 -6.32
C GLU A 15 0.21 10.93 -5.10
N THR A 16 -0.31 11.29 -3.93
CA THR A 16 0.35 11.05 -2.66
C THR A 16 -0.72 10.71 -1.64
N LEU A 17 -0.48 9.67 -0.88
CA LEU A 17 -1.41 9.25 0.16
C LEU A 17 -0.66 9.15 1.49
N ALA A 18 -1.15 9.87 2.50
CA ALA A 18 -0.63 9.79 3.85
C ALA A 18 -1.79 9.50 4.79
N THR A 19 -1.69 8.41 5.53
CA THR A 19 -2.77 7.97 6.40
C THR A 19 -2.19 7.08 7.50
N ASP A 20 -3.01 6.70 8.49
CA ASP A 20 -2.55 5.79 9.53
C ASP A 20 -2.69 4.35 9.10
N ASN A 21 -3.84 3.98 8.55
CA ASN A 21 -4.10 2.60 8.14
C ASN A 21 -4.59 2.54 6.71
N VAL A 22 -4.15 1.53 5.98
CA VAL A 22 -4.63 1.26 4.63
C VAL A 22 -5.04 -0.20 4.56
N ILE A 23 -6.26 -0.46 4.12
CA ILE A 23 -6.76 -1.80 3.90
C ILE A 23 -7.09 -1.93 2.41
N VAL A 24 -6.33 -2.75 1.71
CA VAL A 24 -6.44 -2.88 0.26
C VAL A 24 -6.91 -4.29 -0.08
N HIS A 25 -8.12 -4.40 -0.56
CA HIS A 25 -8.63 -5.66 -1.12
C HIS A 25 -8.72 -5.59 -2.65
N GLY A 26 -8.67 -4.39 -3.20
CA GLY A 26 -8.65 -4.17 -4.64
C GLY A 26 -7.27 -3.75 -5.12
N HIS A 27 -7.21 -2.65 -5.85
CA HIS A 27 -5.96 -2.14 -6.40
C HIS A 27 -5.75 -0.69 -5.94
N LEU A 28 -4.63 -0.42 -5.35
CA LEU A 28 -4.23 0.94 -4.97
C LEU A 28 -3.05 1.37 -5.82
N HIS A 29 -3.21 2.49 -6.51
CA HIS A 29 -2.15 3.07 -7.32
C HIS A 29 -1.80 4.44 -6.76
N VAL A 30 -0.54 4.61 -6.38
CA VAL A 30 -0.03 5.89 -5.86
C VAL A 30 1.15 6.31 -6.73
N THR A 31 1.00 7.43 -7.42
CA THR A 31 2.02 7.87 -8.39
C THR A 31 3.33 8.23 -7.71
N ASN A 32 3.28 8.99 -6.62
CA ASN A 32 4.48 9.46 -5.93
C ASN A 32 4.82 8.62 -4.72
N GLY A 33 4.13 8.82 -3.62
CA GLY A 33 4.48 8.16 -2.39
C GLY A 33 3.29 7.78 -1.53
N LEU A 34 3.38 6.60 -0.94
CA LEU A 34 2.40 6.11 0.02
C LEU A 34 3.05 6.06 1.39
N LYS A 35 2.45 6.77 2.34
CA LYS A 35 2.94 6.80 3.71
C LYS A 35 1.83 6.38 4.66
N ALA A 36 2.08 5.34 5.43
CA ALA A 36 1.12 4.83 6.39
C ALA A 36 1.84 4.14 7.54
N LYS A 37 1.14 3.90 8.63
CA LYS A 37 1.70 3.11 9.72
C LYS A 37 1.48 1.63 9.45
N HIS A 38 0.30 1.28 8.99
CA HIS A 38 -0.05 -0.12 8.78
C HIS A 38 -0.77 -0.25 7.44
N ILE A 39 -0.25 -1.09 6.57
CA ILE A 39 -0.86 -1.40 5.29
C ILE A 39 -1.18 -2.87 5.29
N SER A 40 -2.44 -3.22 5.08
CA SER A 40 -2.87 -4.61 5.11
C SER A 40 -3.89 -4.89 4.01
N GLY A 41 -4.22 -6.17 3.82
CA GLY A 41 -5.21 -6.61 2.86
C GLY A 41 -4.67 -7.65 1.91
N ARG A 42 -5.51 -8.05 0.98
CA ARG A 42 -5.15 -9.08 -0.02
C ARG A 42 -5.08 -8.52 -1.43
N GLY A 43 -4.99 -7.22 -1.54
CA GLY A 43 -5.00 -6.57 -2.84
C GLY A 43 -3.61 -6.35 -3.40
N PHE A 44 -3.56 -5.45 -4.34
CA PHE A 44 -2.37 -5.11 -5.09
C PHE A 44 -2.07 -3.63 -4.89
N ILE A 45 -0.82 -3.31 -4.59
CA ILE A 45 -0.38 -1.92 -4.42
C ILE A 45 0.71 -1.61 -5.42
N THR A 46 0.51 -0.53 -6.18
CA THR A 46 1.52 0.02 -7.08
C THR A 46 1.82 1.44 -6.62
N ALA A 47 3.06 1.72 -6.31
CA ALA A 47 3.46 3.03 -5.82
C ALA A 47 4.86 3.38 -6.28
N GLY A 48 5.19 4.66 -6.31
CA GLY A 48 6.56 5.09 -6.55
C GLY A 48 7.43 4.81 -5.34
N GLU A 49 6.90 5.13 -4.15
CA GLU A 49 7.60 4.90 -2.90
C GLU A 49 6.59 4.48 -1.84
N VAL A 50 6.96 3.53 -1.00
CA VAL A 50 6.13 3.09 0.12
C VAL A 50 6.91 3.25 1.41
N SER A 51 6.31 3.95 2.37
CA SER A 51 6.89 4.12 3.70
C SER A 51 5.84 3.72 4.72
N ALA A 52 6.12 2.69 5.50
CA ALA A 52 5.18 2.18 6.49
C ALA A 52 5.91 1.44 7.59
N ASP A 53 5.26 1.23 8.73
CA ASP A 53 5.82 0.39 9.76
C ASP A 53 5.62 -1.08 9.43
N ILE A 54 4.41 -1.44 9.03
CA ILE A 54 4.06 -2.82 8.69
C ILE A 54 3.34 -2.83 7.34
N VAL A 55 3.81 -3.67 6.43
CA VAL A 55 3.16 -3.91 5.15
C VAL A 55 2.80 -5.38 5.06
N ASP A 56 1.51 -5.67 4.97
CA ASP A 56 0.98 -7.03 4.89
C ASP A 56 -0.04 -7.08 3.75
N VAL A 57 0.44 -7.32 2.54
CA VAL A 57 -0.41 -7.35 1.35
C VAL A 57 -0.01 -8.55 0.48
N THR A 58 -0.84 -8.88 -0.50
CA THR A 58 -0.55 -9.98 -1.40
C THR A 58 0.54 -9.60 -2.39
N GLU A 59 0.40 -8.45 -3.05
CA GLU A 59 1.37 -8.00 -4.03
C GLU A 59 1.71 -6.53 -3.81
N LEU A 60 2.98 -6.21 -3.94
CA LEU A 60 3.48 -4.86 -3.79
C LEU A 60 4.47 -4.57 -4.92
N GLU A 61 4.21 -3.51 -5.68
CA GLU A 61 5.10 -3.04 -6.72
C GLU A 61 5.43 -1.58 -6.47
N CYS A 62 6.72 -1.27 -6.32
CA CYS A 62 7.15 0.08 -6.04
C CYS A 62 8.61 0.28 -6.40
N GLY A 63 9.04 1.54 -6.49
CA GLY A 63 10.43 1.87 -6.71
C GLY A 63 11.28 1.76 -5.44
N THR A 64 10.70 2.15 -4.31
CA THR A 64 11.40 2.12 -3.02
C THR A 64 10.43 1.70 -1.92
N VAL A 65 10.88 0.79 -1.06
CA VAL A 65 10.11 0.36 0.12
C VAL A 65 10.91 0.68 1.37
N ILE A 66 10.29 1.39 2.29
CA ILE A 66 10.85 1.65 3.61
C ILE A 66 9.85 1.13 4.63
N CYS A 67 10.17 0.04 5.29
CA CYS A 67 9.28 -0.53 6.30
C CYS A 67 10.07 -1.33 7.33
N ARG A 68 9.46 -1.52 8.50
CA ARG A 68 10.08 -2.35 9.55
C ARG A 68 9.78 -3.82 9.32
N ARG A 69 8.57 -4.11 8.83
CA ARG A 69 8.16 -5.49 8.56
C ARG A 69 7.41 -5.53 7.24
N LEU A 70 7.84 -6.42 6.39
CA LEU A 70 7.22 -6.61 5.08
C LEU A 70 6.75 -8.06 4.98
N LEU A 71 5.45 -8.23 4.85
CA LEU A 71 4.81 -9.53 4.71
C LEU A 71 4.01 -9.51 3.41
N ALA A 72 4.66 -9.81 2.31
CA ALA A 72 4.02 -9.84 1.02
C ALA A 72 4.40 -11.12 0.29
N GLN A 73 3.48 -11.69 -0.45
CA GLN A 73 3.76 -12.89 -1.24
C GLN A 73 4.61 -12.54 -2.45
N ARG A 74 4.43 -11.34 -2.97
CA ARG A 74 5.13 -10.88 -4.15
C ARG A 74 5.54 -9.43 -4.00
N VAL A 75 6.81 -9.15 -4.14
CA VAL A 75 7.34 -7.79 -4.08
C VAL A 75 8.20 -7.54 -5.29
N SER A 76 7.91 -6.46 -6.01
CA SER A 76 8.73 -5.97 -7.12
C SER A 76 9.23 -4.57 -6.77
N VAL A 77 10.53 -4.46 -6.66
CA VAL A 77 11.19 -3.19 -6.33
C VAL A 77 12.22 -2.85 -7.39
#